data_5a9d97815d4dd8261bdeee5b1ca8b88a
#
_entry.id   5a9d97815d4dd8261bdeee5b1ca8b88a
#
_cell.length_a   1.000
_cell.length_b   1.000
_cell.length_c   1.000
_cell.angle_alpha   90.00
_cell.angle_beta   90.00
_cell.angle_gamma   90.00
#
_symmetry.space_group_name_H-M   'P 1'
#
loop_
_entity.id
_entity.type
_entity.pdbx_description
1 polymer ?
#
loop_
_entity_poly.entity_id
_entity_poly.type
_entity_poly.pdbx_seq_one_letter_code
_entity_poly.pdbx_strand_id
1 'polypeptide(L)'
;MSNMISRTVLKRSLSMLGLAVTLGCGAINTAMAAETPVAIGISGWTGFAPLTLADKAGIFKKNGLDVTLKMVPQQSRHLAIASGSLQCAATTVETYLTWNASGVPIKQIVQLDKSYGADGIAVRGGINKVADLKGKTISVDAPGTSSYFLLAWILDKNGMTMKDVKLATLGPDAAAHAFI
;
A
#
# COMPACT_ATOMS: atom_id res chain seq x y z
N MET A 1 45.96 13.17 75.36
CA MET A 1 45.35 14.06 76.39
C MET A 1 43.89 14.02 76.07
N SER A 2 43.23 13.26 76.81
CA SER A 2 42.31 13.53 77.90
C SER A 2 40.89 13.83 77.40
N ASN A 3 40.02 12.85 77.54
CA ASN A 3 38.91 12.81 78.53
C ASN A 3 37.71 13.69 78.10
N MET A 4 36.49 13.37 78.20
CA MET A 4 35.74 12.51 79.18
C MET A 4 34.27 12.45 78.77
N ILE A 5 33.73 11.29 78.73
CA ILE A 5 32.49 10.78 79.32
C ILE A 5 31.47 11.81 79.77
N SER A 6 30.24 11.74 79.27
CA SER A 6 29.10 11.80 80.20
C SER A 6 27.88 11.06 79.67
N ARG A 7 27.35 10.22 80.46
CA ARG A 7 26.15 9.42 80.40
C ARG A 7 24.90 10.28 80.68
N THR A 8 23.78 9.84 80.18
CA THR A 8 22.49 9.78 80.87
C THR A 8 21.39 10.23 79.90
N VAL A 9 20.32 9.65 79.69
CA VAL A 9 19.31 8.87 80.34
C VAL A 9 18.23 8.43 79.36
N LEU A 10 17.88 7.22 79.47
CA LEU A 10 16.71 6.50 79.00
C LEU A 10 15.40 7.30 79.17
N LYS A 11 14.61 7.55 78.09
CA LYS A 11 13.17 7.66 78.22
C LYS A 11 12.50 6.89 77.07
N ARG A 12 11.81 5.86 77.45
CA ARG A 12 10.86 5.10 76.62
C ARG A 12 9.70 6.00 76.26
N SER A 13 9.34 6.06 74.98
CA SER A 13 8.01 6.42 74.57
C SER A 13 7.57 5.49 73.46
N LEU A 14 6.66 4.64 73.81
CA LEU A 14 5.86 3.76 72.96
C LEU A 14 4.94 4.70 72.13
N SER A 15 5.05 4.69 70.83
CA SER A 15 4.06 5.36 69.96
C SER A 15 3.84 4.49 68.73
N MET A 16 2.74 3.80 68.76
CA MET A 16 1.87 3.32 67.72
C MET A 16 2.40 3.27 66.27
N LEU A 17 2.56 2.06 65.84
CA LEU A 17 2.72 1.65 64.45
C LEU A 17 1.39 1.89 63.71
N GLY A 18 1.27 3.03 63.09
CA GLY A 18 0.20 3.34 62.12
C GLY A 18 0.54 2.71 60.78
N LEU A 19 -0.04 1.54 60.50
CA LEU A 19 0.03 0.89 59.17
C LEU A 19 -0.84 1.66 58.21
N ALA A 20 -0.29 2.67 57.51
CA ALA A 20 -0.94 3.31 56.39
C ALA A 20 -0.82 2.39 55.17
N VAL A 21 -1.84 1.57 54.95
CA VAL A 21 -2.08 0.87 53.67
C VAL A 21 -2.48 1.92 52.67
N THR A 22 -1.53 2.50 51.95
CA THR A 22 -1.80 3.26 50.74
C THR A 22 -2.22 2.26 49.65
N LEU A 23 -3.55 2.15 49.41
CA LEU A 23 -4.05 1.58 48.18
C LEU A 23 -3.53 2.44 47.04
N GLY A 24 -2.37 2.06 46.50
CA GLY A 24 -1.92 2.56 45.23
C GLY A 24 -2.89 2.07 44.16
N CYS A 25 -3.89 2.89 43.79
CA CYS A 25 -4.59 2.77 42.54
C CYS A 25 -3.55 2.89 41.44
N GLY A 26 -2.96 1.76 41.05
CA GLY A 26 -2.15 1.68 39.84
C GLY A 26 -3.05 2.08 38.67
N ALA A 27 -2.96 3.32 38.23
CA ALA A 27 -3.46 3.71 36.92
C ALA A 27 -2.75 2.79 35.92
N ILE A 28 -3.47 1.77 35.45
CA ILE A 28 -3.05 0.99 34.29
C ILE A 28 -3.10 1.98 33.13
N ASN A 29 -1.99 2.67 32.92
CA ASN A 29 -1.76 3.37 31.66
C ASN A 29 -1.70 2.26 30.61
N THR A 30 -2.84 1.95 29.99
CA THR A 30 -2.86 1.26 28.72
C THR A 30 -2.16 2.21 27.74
N ALA A 31 -0.84 2.08 27.62
CA ALA A 31 -0.10 2.68 26.54
C ALA A 31 -0.74 2.11 25.26
N MET A 32 -1.61 2.88 24.63
CA MET A 32 -2.07 2.55 23.28
C MET A 32 -0.81 2.51 22.43
N ALA A 33 -0.48 1.33 21.93
CA ALA A 33 0.62 1.21 20.99
C ALA A 33 0.37 2.20 19.84
N ALA A 34 1.36 3.01 19.54
CA ALA A 34 1.25 3.96 18.42
C ALA A 34 0.92 3.18 17.14
N GLU A 35 -0.05 3.65 16.39
CA GLU A 35 -0.41 3.04 15.11
C GLU A 35 0.80 3.06 14.17
N THR A 36 1.04 1.96 13.46
CA THR A 36 2.14 1.87 12.50
C THR A 36 1.76 2.62 11.21
N PRO A 37 2.49 3.66 10.81
CA PRO A 37 2.18 4.40 9.60
C PRO A 37 2.52 3.59 8.36
N VAL A 38 1.58 3.50 7.40
CA VAL A 38 1.74 2.78 6.13
C VAL A 38 1.17 3.60 4.98
N ALA A 39 2.01 4.00 4.05
CA ALA A 39 1.57 4.62 2.81
C ALA A 39 1.39 3.55 1.71
N ILE A 40 0.20 3.49 1.11
CA ILE A 40 -0.14 2.54 0.05
C ILE A 40 -0.42 3.31 -1.24
N GLY A 41 0.35 3.04 -2.30
CA GLY A 41 0.12 3.61 -3.63
C GLY A 41 -1.03 2.89 -4.35
N ILE A 42 -2.04 3.65 -4.80
CA ILE A 42 -3.19 3.16 -5.57
C ILE A 42 -3.45 4.02 -6.81
N SER A 43 -4.39 3.61 -7.64
CA SER A 43 -4.99 4.41 -8.73
C SER A 43 -6.52 4.30 -8.66
N GLY A 44 -7.22 4.96 -9.57
CA GLY A 44 -8.69 4.94 -9.65
C GLY A 44 -9.30 3.63 -10.13
N TRP A 45 -8.53 2.54 -10.27
CA TRP A 45 -9.08 1.25 -10.69
C TRP A 45 -9.98 0.64 -9.62
N THR A 46 -11.17 0.19 -10.03
CA THR A 46 -12.23 -0.30 -9.12
C THR A 46 -11.83 -1.54 -8.32
N GLY A 47 -10.92 -2.39 -8.83
CA GLY A 47 -10.38 -3.54 -8.10
C GLY A 47 -9.58 -3.18 -6.84
N PHE A 48 -9.24 -1.89 -6.64
CA PHE A 48 -8.61 -1.42 -5.41
C PHE A 48 -9.63 -0.91 -4.37
N ALA A 49 -10.93 -0.97 -4.67
CA ALA A 49 -11.99 -0.56 -3.74
C ALA A 49 -11.92 -1.22 -2.35
N PRO A 50 -11.49 -2.49 -2.18
CA PRO A 50 -11.33 -3.08 -0.86
C PRO A 50 -10.40 -2.29 0.06
N LEU A 51 -9.34 -1.66 -0.46
CA LEU A 51 -8.44 -0.82 0.34
C LEU A 51 -9.15 0.46 0.82
N THR A 52 -9.91 1.11 -0.07
CA THR A 52 -10.70 2.28 0.27
C THR A 52 -11.78 1.94 1.29
N LEU A 53 -12.43 0.78 1.14
CA LEU A 53 -13.42 0.31 2.11
C LEU A 53 -12.78 0.06 3.48
N ALA A 54 -11.62 -0.60 3.51
CA ALA A 54 -10.90 -0.88 4.76
C ALA A 54 -10.51 0.41 5.49
N ASP A 55 -10.07 1.44 4.75
CA ASP A 55 -9.79 2.76 5.29
C ASP A 55 -11.05 3.41 5.88
N LYS A 56 -12.13 3.54 5.08
CA LYS A 56 -13.37 4.20 5.49
C LYS A 56 -14.11 3.47 6.62
N ALA A 57 -14.02 2.14 6.68
CA ALA A 57 -14.59 1.33 7.75
C ALA A 57 -13.71 1.26 9.02
N GLY A 58 -12.55 1.92 9.03
CA GLY A 58 -11.62 1.93 10.16
C GLY A 58 -10.96 0.57 10.42
N ILE A 59 -10.95 -0.33 9.44
CA ILE A 59 -10.38 -1.69 9.60
C ILE A 59 -8.87 -1.60 9.84
N PHE A 60 -8.17 -0.71 9.16
CA PHE A 60 -6.74 -0.51 9.36
C PHE A 60 -6.44 -0.07 10.81
N LYS A 61 -7.14 0.94 11.30
CA LYS A 61 -6.99 1.45 12.67
C LYS A 61 -7.28 0.39 13.73
N LYS A 62 -8.32 -0.42 13.54
CA LYS A 62 -8.63 -1.55 14.43
C LYS A 62 -7.50 -2.56 14.53
N ASN A 63 -6.62 -2.60 13.53
CA ASN A 63 -5.46 -3.49 13.47
C ASN A 63 -4.14 -2.75 13.76
N GLY A 64 -4.18 -1.55 14.34
CA GLY A 64 -2.99 -0.80 14.74
C GLY A 64 -2.21 -0.18 13.57
N LEU A 65 -2.87 0.06 12.44
CA LEU A 65 -2.26 0.65 11.25
C LEU A 65 -2.84 2.04 10.97
N ASP A 66 -1.97 3.04 10.81
CA ASP A 66 -2.31 4.35 10.28
C ASP A 66 -2.02 4.37 8.78
N VAL A 67 -3.03 4.00 7.99
CA VAL A 67 -2.89 3.85 6.54
C VAL A 67 -3.24 5.15 5.81
N THR A 68 -2.35 5.57 4.92
CA THR A 68 -2.59 6.63 3.95
C THR A 68 -2.64 6.06 2.54
N LEU A 69 -3.78 6.15 1.87
CA LEU A 69 -3.92 5.80 0.46
C LEU A 69 -3.47 6.97 -0.42
N LYS A 70 -2.42 6.76 -1.23
CA LYS A 70 -1.85 7.78 -2.12
C LYS A 70 -2.14 7.46 -3.57
N MET A 71 -2.69 8.43 -4.31
CA MET A 71 -2.87 8.32 -5.76
C MET A 71 -1.52 8.47 -6.44
N VAL A 72 -0.99 7.37 -6.96
CA VAL A 72 0.33 7.31 -7.63
C VAL A 72 0.18 6.53 -8.94
N PRO A 73 0.61 7.07 -10.09
CA PRO A 73 0.60 6.33 -11.35
C PRO A 73 1.33 4.99 -11.24
N GLN A 74 0.79 3.94 -11.87
CA GLN A 74 1.33 2.59 -11.72
C GLN A 74 2.81 2.48 -12.11
N GLN A 75 3.21 3.13 -13.17
CA GLN A 75 4.59 3.15 -13.66
C GLN A 75 5.59 3.79 -12.68
N SER A 76 5.12 4.57 -11.70
CA SER A 76 5.99 5.27 -10.73
C SER A 76 6.03 4.60 -9.35
N ARG A 77 5.14 3.64 -9.07
CA ARG A 77 5.00 3.06 -7.71
C ARG A 77 6.23 2.30 -7.25
N HIS A 78 6.90 1.57 -8.14
CA HIS A 78 8.13 0.86 -7.81
C HIS A 78 9.26 1.80 -7.38
N LEU A 79 9.39 2.97 -8.01
CA LEU A 79 10.36 3.98 -7.61
C LEU A 79 10.01 4.58 -6.24
N ALA A 80 8.72 4.80 -5.98
CA ALA A 80 8.26 5.28 -4.69
C ALA A 80 8.47 4.25 -3.56
N ILE A 81 8.37 2.95 -3.85
CA ILE A 81 8.75 1.89 -2.91
C ILE A 81 10.27 1.88 -2.71
N ALA A 82 11.05 1.93 -3.77
CA ALA A 82 12.51 1.92 -3.69
C ALA A 82 13.06 3.13 -2.90
N SER A 83 12.41 4.29 -2.98
CA SER A 83 12.76 5.50 -2.21
C SER A 83 12.23 5.50 -0.77
N GLY A 84 11.39 4.52 -0.38
CA GLY A 84 10.73 4.49 0.93
C GLY A 84 9.52 5.43 1.06
N SER A 85 9.14 6.14 0.00
CA SER A 85 7.96 7.03 0.01
C SER A 85 6.63 6.29 0.08
N LEU A 86 6.64 5.01 -0.28
CA LEU A 86 5.55 4.05 -0.11
C LEU A 86 6.09 2.79 0.59
N GLN A 87 5.34 2.26 1.53
CA GLN A 87 5.59 0.95 2.14
C GLN A 87 4.92 -0.18 1.35
N CYS A 88 3.81 0.13 0.69
CA CYS A 88 3.04 -0.81 -0.12
C CYS A 88 2.54 -0.15 -1.41
N ALA A 89 2.21 -0.98 -2.39
CA ALA A 89 1.50 -0.53 -3.58
C ALA A 89 0.52 -1.60 -4.06
N ALA A 90 -0.67 -1.18 -4.46
CA ALA A 90 -1.58 -2.03 -5.19
C ALA A 90 -1.11 -2.10 -6.64
N THR A 91 -1.05 -3.30 -7.21
CA THR A 91 -0.60 -3.53 -8.59
C THR A 91 -1.11 -4.88 -9.09
N THR A 92 -0.87 -5.17 -10.35
CA THR A 92 -1.21 -6.44 -10.96
C THR A 92 -0.02 -7.42 -10.92
N VAL A 93 -0.28 -8.72 -11.08
CA VAL A 93 0.75 -9.76 -10.93
C VAL A 93 1.88 -9.59 -11.94
N GLU A 94 1.58 -9.32 -13.20
CA GLU A 94 2.60 -9.11 -14.24
C GLU A 94 3.44 -7.86 -13.99
N THR A 95 2.85 -6.79 -13.46
CA THR A 95 3.58 -5.58 -13.07
C THR A 95 4.48 -5.86 -11.86
N TYR A 96 3.98 -6.59 -10.87
CA TYR A 96 4.77 -7.04 -9.73
C TYR A 96 6.00 -7.84 -10.18
N LEU A 97 5.84 -8.79 -11.12
CA LEU A 97 6.95 -9.56 -11.67
C LEU A 97 7.97 -8.66 -12.39
N THR A 98 7.49 -7.69 -13.16
CA THR A 98 8.34 -6.72 -13.86
C THR A 98 9.16 -5.88 -12.88
N TRP A 99 8.58 -5.41 -11.78
CA TRP A 99 9.28 -4.63 -10.77
C TRP A 99 10.36 -5.45 -10.07
N ASN A 100 10.06 -6.71 -9.71
CA ASN A 100 11.08 -7.62 -9.16
C ASN A 100 12.23 -7.86 -10.15
N ALA A 101 11.92 -8.09 -11.42
CA ALA A 101 12.93 -8.26 -12.46
C ALA A 101 13.80 -6.99 -12.68
N SER A 102 13.24 -5.83 -12.36
CA SER A 102 13.96 -4.54 -12.41
C SER A 102 14.79 -4.24 -11.16
N GLY A 103 14.88 -5.20 -10.22
CA GLY A 103 15.71 -5.07 -9.02
C GLY A 103 15.03 -4.38 -7.83
N VAL A 104 13.71 -4.22 -7.85
CA VAL A 104 12.94 -3.73 -6.69
C VAL A 104 12.39 -4.95 -5.92
N PRO A 105 13.01 -5.36 -4.78
CA PRO A 105 12.63 -6.58 -4.08
C PRO A 105 11.34 -6.34 -3.28
N ILE A 106 10.23 -6.77 -3.84
CA ILE A 106 8.90 -6.68 -3.22
C ILE A 106 8.26 -8.06 -3.09
N LYS A 107 7.31 -8.17 -2.16
CA LYS A 107 6.52 -9.39 -1.95
C LYS A 107 5.04 -9.09 -2.13
N GLN A 108 4.34 -9.98 -2.82
CA GLN A 108 2.88 -9.94 -2.85
C GLN A 108 2.36 -10.51 -1.53
N ILE A 109 1.52 -9.76 -0.83
CA ILE A 109 1.01 -10.13 0.50
C ILE A 109 -0.49 -10.42 0.51
N VAL A 110 -1.25 -9.87 -0.44
CA VAL A 110 -2.70 -10.07 -0.51
C VAL A 110 -3.19 -9.89 -1.95
N GLN A 111 -4.15 -10.69 -2.35
CA GLN A 111 -4.91 -10.50 -3.58
C GLN A 111 -6.18 -9.70 -3.26
N LEU A 112 -6.32 -8.52 -3.84
CA LEU A 112 -7.47 -7.63 -3.62
C LEU A 112 -8.65 -8.01 -4.52
N ASP A 113 -8.35 -8.41 -5.75
CA ASP A 113 -9.34 -8.72 -6.78
C ASP A 113 -8.77 -9.69 -7.80
N LYS A 114 -9.64 -10.27 -8.61
CA LYS A 114 -9.32 -11.11 -9.76
C LYS A 114 -10.17 -10.67 -10.93
N SER A 115 -9.52 -10.19 -12.01
CA SER A 115 -10.24 -9.88 -13.23
C SER A 115 -10.90 -11.14 -13.82
N TYR A 116 -12.19 -11.03 -14.12
CA TYR A 116 -12.95 -12.05 -14.82
C TYR A 116 -13.82 -11.38 -15.87
N GLY A 117 -13.21 -11.11 -17.04
CA GLY A 117 -13.86 -10.40 -18.15
C GLY A 117 -13.96 -8.89 -17.98
N ALA A 118 -13.24 -8.30 -17.00
CA ALA A 118 -13.21 -6.85 -16.77
C ALA A 118 -12.22 -6.12 -17.70
N ASP A 119 -11.24 -6.86 -18.23
CA ASP A 119 -10.25 -6.29 -19.15
C ASP A 119 -10.69 -6.45 -20.60
N GLY A 120 -10.49 -5.44 -21.43
CA GLY A 120 -10.88 -5.46 -22.83
C GLY A 120 -10.26 -4.31 -23.62
N ILE A 121 -10.44 -4.36 -24.93
CA ILE A 121 -10.06 -3.30 -25.85
C ILE A 121 -11.35 -2.70 -26.43
N ALA A 122 -11.60 -1.43 -26.16
CA ALA A 122 -12.65 -0.68 -26.82
C ALA A 122 -12.20 -0.30 -28.23
N VAL A 123 -13.04 -0.57 -29.23
CA VAL A 123 -12.73 -0.29 -30.64
C VAL A 123 -13.83 0.51 -31.30
N ARG A 124 -13.48 1.32 -32.32
CA ARG A 124 -14.44 2.00 -33.17
C ARG A 124 -15.02 1.04 -34.21
N GLY A 125 -16.13 1.43 -34.82
CA GLY A 125 -16.76 0.65 -35.89
C GLY A 125 -15.80 0.26 -37.01
N GLY A 126 -16.02 -0.94 -37.59
CA GLY A 126 -15.20 -1.49 -38.67
C GLY A 126 -14.01 -2.33 -38.18
N ILE A 127 -13.80 -2.48 -36.86
CA ILE A 127 -12.84 -3.42 -36.26
C ILE A 127 -13.62 -4.57 -35.65
N ASN A 128 -13.51 -5.76 -36.23
CA ASN A 128 -14.29 -6.95 -35.82
C ASN A 128 -13.39 -8.08 -35.30
N LYS A 129 -12.10 -8.03 -35.57
CA LYS A 129 -11.12 -9.03 -35.14
C LYS A 129 -9.77 -8.35 -34.84
N VAL A 130 -8.91 -9.01 -34.10
CA VAL A 130 -7.60 -8.46 -33.68
C VAL A 130 -6.73 -8.10 -34.89
N ALA A 131 -6.80 -8.87 -35.99
CA ALA A 131 -6.05 -8.56 -37.21
C ALA A 131 -6.40 -7.19 -37.82
N ASP A 132 -7.60 -6.67 -37.59
CA ASP A 132 -8.04 -5.37 -38.09
C ASP A 132 -7.36 -4.20 -37.36
N LEU A 133 -6.67 -4.48 -36.26
CA LEU A 133 -5.86 -3.52 -35.51
C LEU A 133 -4.56 -3.16 -36.22
N LYS A 134 -4.14 -3.93 -37.24
CA LYS A 134 -2.89 -3.68 -37.94
C LYS A 134 -2.83 -2.26 -38.51
N GLY A 135 -1.76 -1.53 -38.18
CA GLY A 135 -1.56 -0.13 -38.56
C GLY A 135 -2.43 0.88 -37.86
N LYS A 136 -3.35 0.46 -36.99
CA LYS A 136 -4.20 1.37 -36.19
C LYS A 136 -3.44 1.95 -35.02
N THR A 137 -3.88 3.12 -34.55
CA THR A 137 -3.38 3.73 -33.32
C THR A 137 -4.16 3.16 -32.15
N ILE A 138 -3.44 2.60 -31.18
CA ILE A 138 -4.00 2.04 -29.95
C ILE A 138 -3.44 2.81 -28.77
N SER A 139 -4.32 3.32 -27.93
CA SER A 139 -3.93 3.92 -26.66
C SER A 139 -3.72 2.82 -25.63
N VAL A 140 -2.60 2.88 -24.96
CA VAL A 140 -2.18 1.94 -23.90
C VAL A 140 -1.29 2.67 -22.92
N ASP A 141 -1.26 2.25 -21.68
CA ASP A 141 -0.36 2.81 -20.65
C ASP A 141 1.11 2.40 -20.93
N ALA A 142 2.02 2.91 -20.14
CA ALA A 142 3.47 2.70 -20.30
C ALA A 142 3.87 1.20 -20.26
N PRO A 143 5.00 0.83 -20.89
CA PRO A 143 5.59 -0.50 -20.72
C PRO A 143 5.72 -0.89 -19.23
N GLY A 144 5.43 -2.16 -18.93
CA GLY A 144 5.44 -2.68 -17.56
C GLY A 144 4.12 -2.50 -16.79
N THR A 145 3.06 -2.01 -17.46
CA THR A 145 1.70 -1.94 -16.91
C THR A 145 0.82 -3.08 -17.44
N SER A 146 -0.28 -3.35 -16.74
CA SER A 146 -1.23 -4.41 -17.10
C SER A 146 -1.82 -4.26 -18.50
N SER A 147 -2.24 -3.05 -18.86
CA SER A 147 -2.82 -2.79 -20.18
C SER A 147 -1.81 -3.02 -21.31
N TYR A 148 -0.55 -2.63 -21.10
CA TYR A 148 0.53 -2.88 -22.05
C TYR A 148 0.80 -4.39 -22.22
N PHE A 149 0.87 -5.11 -21.12
CA PHE A 149 1.03 -6.57 -21.13
C PHE A 149 -0.12 -7.26 -21.85
N LEU A 150 -1.37 -6.89 -21.52
CA LEU A 150 -2.56 -7.47 -22.13
C LEU A 150 -2.60 -7.24 -23.64
N LEU A 151 -2.30 -6.02 -24.11
CA LEU A 151 -2.23 -5.72 -25.53
C LEU A 151 -1.16 -6.58 -26.22
N ALA A 152 0.05 -6.64 -25.65
CA ALA A 152 1.12 -7.46 -26.22
C ALA A 152 0.73 -8.94 -26.32
N TRP A 153 0.11 -9.47 -25.26
CA TRP A 153 -0.38 -10.86 -25.23
C TRP A 153 -1.47 -11.13 -26.26
N ILE A 154 -2.46 -10.23 -26.38
CA ILE A 154 -3.55 -10.37 -27.38
C ILE A 154 -2.98 -10.35 -28.81
N LEU A 155 -2.06 -9.44 -29.10
CA LEU A 155 -1.43 -9.36 -30.42
C LEU A 155 -0.64 -10.64 -30.72
N ASP A 156 0.20 -11.12 -29.79
CA ASP A 156 0.98 -12.35 -29.92
C ASP A 156 0.10 -13.57 -30.21
N LYS A 157 -1.00 -13.74 -29.46
CA LYS A 157 -1.96 -14.83 -29.65
C LYS A 157 -2.64 -14.81 -31.02
N ASN A 158 -2.59 -13.67 -31.72
CA ASN A 158 -3.16 -13.51 -33.06
C ASN A 158 -2.07 -13.35 -34.14
N GLY A 159 -0.82 -13.76 -33.86
CA GLY A 159 0.29 -13.72 -34.82
C GLY A 159 0.78 -12.31 -35.15
N MET A 160 0.51 -11.36 -34.28
CA MET A 160 0.91 -9.96 -34.40
C MET A 160 1.88 -9.56 -33.28
N THR A 161 2.52 -8.43 -33.44
CA THR A 161 3.44 -7.85 -32.46
C THR A 161 3.07 -6.41 -32.16
N MET A 162 3.67 -5.83 -31.12
CA MET A 162 3.52 -4.40 -30.83
C MET A 162 3.99 -3.47 -31.98
N LYS A 163 4.82 -3.97 -32.90
CA LYS A 163 5.27 -3.25 -34.09
C LYS A 163 4.21 -3.16 -35.20
N ASP A 164 3.21 -4.02 -35.17
CA ASP A 164 2.12 -4.02 -36.16
C ASP A 164 1.05 -2.96 -35.89
N VAL A 165 1.12 -2.28 -34.75
CA VAL A 165 0.22 -1.21 -34.36
C VAL A 165 0.98 0.08 -34.01
N LYS A 166 0.28 1.22 -34.03
CA LYS A 166 0.85 2.49 -33.56
C LYS A 166 0.44 2.71 -32.12
N LEU A 167 1.41 2.91 -31.22
CA LEU A 167 1.10 3.10 -29.81
C LEU A 167 0.99 4.59 -29.47
N ALA A 168 -0.08 4.94 -28.75
CA ALA A 168 -0.24 6.21 -28.06
C ALA A 168 -0.16 5.89 -26.55
N THR A 169 0.95 6.23 -25.91
CA THR A 169 1.13 5.98 -24.48
C THR A 169 0.37 7.03 -23.67
N LEU A 170 -0.81 6.66 -23.19
CA LEU A 170 -1.69 7.49 -22.40
C LEU A 170 -2.19 6.69 -21.19
N GLY A 171 -2.26 7.36 -20.03
CA GLY A 171 -2.94 6.78 -18.87
C GLY A 171 -4.45 6.65 -19.12
N PRO A 172 -5.18 5.84 -18.32
CA PRO A 172 -6.58 5.46 -18.59
C PRO A 172 -7.53 6.63 -18.83
N ASP A 173 -7.43 7.69 -18.03
CA ASP A 173 -8.31 8.86 -18.16
C ASP A 173 -8.06 9.62 -19.46
N ALA A 174 -6.78 9.88 -19.78
CA ALA A 174 -6.40 10.54 -21.03
C ALA A 174 -6.74 9.69 -22.26
N ALA A 175 -6.60 8.36 -22.15
CA ALA A 175 -6.98 7.42 -23.19
C ALA A 175 -8.48 7.47 -23.48
N ALA A 176 -9.32 7.50 -22.44
CA ALA A 176 -10.77 7.61 -22.58
C ALA A 176 -11.18 8.92 -23.29
N HIS A 177 -10.60 10.04 -22.88
CA HIS A 177 -10.85 11.34 -23.53
C HIS A 177 -10.39 11.38 -25.01
N ALA A 178 -9.24 10.76 -25.31
CA ALA A 178 -8.73 10.71 -26.68
C ALA A 178 -9.54 9.77 -27.60
N PHE A 179 -10.29 8.82 -27.02
CA PHE A 179 -11.10 7.86 -27.77
C PHE A 179 -12.46 8.44 -28.21
N ILE A 180 -13.05 9.37 -27.44
CA ILE A 180 -14.33 10.02 -27.73
C ILE A 180 -14.16 11.03 -28.87
#